data_7741265efff2fa84a2c2d7164c0c9775
#
_entry.id   7741265efff2fa84a2c2d7164c0c9775
#
_cell.length_a   1.000
_cell.length_b   1.000
_cell.length_c   1.000
_cell.angle_alpha   90.00
_cell.angle_beta   90.00
_cell.angle_gamma   90.00
#
_symmetry.space_group_name_H-M   'P 1'
#
loop_
_entity.id
_entity.type
_entity.pdbx_description
1 polymer ?
#
loop_
_entity_poly.entity_id
_entity_poly.type
_entity_poly.pdbx_seq_one_letter_code
_entity_poly.pdbx_strand_id
1 'polypeptide(L)'
;AFKEKNIPLSQKVYSLPGADFSDISNKYDTIIVGSDQVWRPKYTGGIEKYFLSFADNRIKKIAYSASFGTDKNEYSFYEKWVCGKLIKRFDAISVREESAISLIREQLHWDVDVIQTLDPTMLLDITDYKSLVGQVVNNNKIFVYILDSSVQKISFVEKLEKVLCMPGFTITPKGMDNKSA
;
A
#
# COMPACT_ATOMS: atom_id res chain seq x y z
N ALA A 1 4.93 8.67 -19.10
CA ALA A 1 5.59 7.66 -18.26
C ALA A 1 4.71 6.42 -18.07
N PHE A 2 5.16 5.42 -17.29
CA PHE A 2 4.43 4.14 -17.08
C PHE A 2 2.98 4.36 -16.62
N LYS A 3 2.76 5.21 -15.63
CA LYS A 3 1.43 5.50 -15.08
C LYS A 3 0.46 5.99 -16.15
N GLU A 4 0.86 6.97 -16.92
CA GLU A 4 0.02 7.58 -17.97
C GLU A 4 -0.38 6.58 -19.07
N LYS A 5 0.51 5.61 -19.35
CA LYS A 5 0.25 4.59 -20.36
C LYS A 5 -0.64 3.46 -19.90
N ASN A 6 -0.52 3.06 -18.63
CA ASN A 6 -1.08 1.79 -18.16
C ASN A 6 -2.16 1.96 -17.09
N ILE A 7 -2.33 3.16 -16.51
CA ILE A 7 -3.28 3.40 -15.42
C ILE A 7 -4.24 4.52 -15.83
N PRO A 8 -5.54 4.24 -15.96
CA PRO A 8 -6.53 5.30 -16.20
C PRO A 8 -6.64 6.16 -14.95
N LEU A 9 -6.09 7.37 -15.01
CA LEU A 9 -6.10 8.30 -13.91
C LEU A 9 -7.32 9.22 -13.99
N SER A 10 -7.87 9.57 -12.83
CA SER A 10 -8.84 10.66 -12.71
C SER A 10 -8.20 11.98 -13.14
N GLN A 11 -8.96 12.82 -13.84
CA GLN A 11 -8.52 14.19 -14.18
C GLN A 11 -8.36 15.07 -12.94
N LYS A 12 -9.12 14.79 -11.89
CA LYS A 12 -9.07 15.52 -10.62
C LYS A 12 -8.09 14.85 -9.68
N VAL A 13 -7.14 15.61 -9.16
CA VAL A 13 -6.22 15.16 -8.13
C VAL A 13 -6.83 15.43 -6.76
N TYR A 14 -7.00 14.37 -5.98
CA TYR A 14 -7.50 14.44 -4.61
C TYR A 14 -6.30 14.40 -3.65
N SER A 15 -5.94 15.54 -3.08
CA SER A 15 -4.88 15.64 -2.07
C SER A 15 -5.48 15.87 -0.70
N LEU A 16 -4.98 15.16 0.30
CA LEU A 16 -5.35 15.33 1.71
C LEU A 16 -4.39 16.31 2.41
N PRO A 17 -4.85 17.07 3.42
CA PRO A 17 -6.22 17.25 3.89
C PRO A 17 -7.01 18.25 3.03
N GLY A 18 -8.33 18.18 3.08
CA GLY A 18 -9.22 19.20 2.47
C GLY A 18 -9.75 18.85 1.08
N ALA A 19 -9.38 17.70 0.49
CA ALA A 19 -9.94 17.29 -0.80
C ALA A 19 -11.45 17.06 -0.70
N ASP A 20 -12.17 17.61 -1.70
CA ASP A 20 -13.58 17.34 -1.89
C ASP A 20 -13.78 16.09 -2.75
N PHE A 21 -14.42 15.09 -2.19
CA PHE A 21 -14.70 13.79 -2.81
C PHE A 21 -16.17 13.65 -3.25
N SER A 22 -16.98 14.72 -3.14
CA SER A 22 -18.42 14.65 -3.39
C SER A 22 -18.78 14.18 -4.80
N ASP A 23 -17.93 14.47 -5.79
CA ASP A 23 -18.14 14.07 -7.17
C ASP A 23 -17.83 12.58 -7.45
N ILE A 24 -17.09 11.90 -6.59
CA ILE A 24 -16.75 10.48 -6.76
C ILE A 24 -18.01 9.61 -6.66
N SER A 25 -18.84 9.85 -5.68
CA SER A 25 -20.08 9.09 -5.46
C SER A 25 -21.09 9.22 -6.62
N ASN A 26 -20.94 10.25 -7.45
CA ASN A 26 -21.79 10.45 -8.64
C ASN A 26 -21.22 9.81 -9.91
N LYS A 27 -19.93 9.43 -9.89
CA LYS A 27 -19.24 8.89 -11.06
C LYS A 27 -19.07 7.37 -11.01
N TYR A 28 -19.05 6.80 -9.82
CA TYR A 28 -18.73 5.38 -9.62
C TYR A 28 -19.79 4.71 -8.75
N ASP A 29 -20.14 3.51 -9.10
CA ASP A 29 -21.02 2.62 -8.33
C ASP A 29 -20.24 1.74 -7.34
N THR A 30 -18.93 1.60 -7.53
CA THR A 30 -18.05 0.79 -6.71
C THR A 30 -16.73 1.55 -6.45
N ILE A 31 -16.28 1.55 -5.20
CA ILE A 31 -14.98 2.09 -4.81
C ILE A 31 -14.19 1.00 -4.11
N ILE A 32 -12.95 0.81 -4.56
CA ILE A 32 -12.00 -0.13 -3.97
C ILE A 32 -10.87 0.67 -3.31
N VAL A 33 -10.56 0.35 -2.06
CA VAL A 33 -9.42 0.88 -1.32
C VAL A 33 -8.40 -0.23 -1.03
N GLY A 34 -7.15 0.07 -1.19
CA GLY A 34 -6.00 -0.85 -1.01
C GLY A 34 -4.96 -0.64 -2.11
N SER A 35 -3.89 -1.36 -2.16
CA SER A 35 -3.44 -2.46 -1.28
C SER A 35 -2.35 -2.04 -0.28
N ASP A 36 -1.88 -0.80 -0.32
CA ASP A 36 -0.80 -0.30 0.53
C ASP A 36 -1.28 -0.04 1.98
N GLN A 37 -0.45 0.58 2.80
CA GLN A 37 -0.70 0.91 4.21
C GLN A 37 -1.78 2.01 4.35
N VAL A 38 -2.87 1.85 3.63
CA VAL A 38 -3.99 2.80 3.58
C VAL A 38 -4.75 2.90 4.89
N TRP A 39 -4.61 1.89 5.76
CA TRP A 39 -5.24 1.86 7.08
C TRP A 39 -4.25 2.14 8.22
N ARG A 40 -3.13 2.79 7.93
CA ARG A 40 -2.17 3.21 8.95
C ARG A 40 -2.34 4.69 9.30
N PRO A 41 -2.82 5.04 10.52
CA PRO A 41 -3.10 6.43 10.90
C PRO A 41 -1.90 7.37 10.78
N LYS A 42 -0.69 6.89 11.11
CA LYS A 42 0.54 7.69 11.04
C LYS A 42 0.90 8.17 9.64
N TYR A 43 0.43 7.47 8.60
CA TYR A 43 0.77 7.82 7.21
C TYR A 43 -0.38 8.51 6.49
N THR A 44 -1.56 8.54 7.09
CA THR A 44 -2.77 9.05 6.47
C THR A 44 -3.33 10.23 7.27
N GLY A 45 -3.26 11.43 6.73
CA GLY A 45 -3.97 12.57 7.31
C GLY A 45 -5.48 12.44 7.06
N GLY A 46 -6.26 12.22 8.14
CA GLY A 46 -7.70 11.97 8.02
C GLY A 46 -7.99 10.52 7.60
N ILE A 47 -7.66 9.59 8.48
CA ILE A 47 -7.76 8.13 8.23
C ILE A 47 -9.17 7.70 7.80
N GLU A 48 -10.22 8.38 8.26
CA GLU A 48 -11.62 8.09 7.92
C GLU A 48 -11.91 8.15 6.42
N LYS A 49 -11.14 8.88 5.63
CA LYS A 49 -11.28 8.96 4.18
C LYS A 49 -10.84 7.67 3.50
N TYR A 50 -9.87 6.99 4.08
CA TYR A 50 -9.43 5.66 3.63
C TYR A 50 -10.37 4.54 4.08
N PHE A 51 -11.32 4.86 4.97
CA PHE A 51 -12.51 4.06 5.26
C PHE A 51 -13.72 4.53 4.46
N LEU A 52 -13.51 5.29 3.40
CA LEU A 52 -14.52 5.76 2.45
C LEU A 52 -15.66 6.51 3.14
N SER A 53 -15.34 7.37 4.14
CA SER A 53 -16.30 8.17 4.88
C SER A 53 -17.15 9.07 3.97
N PHE A 54 -16.58 9.52 2.86
CA PHE A 54 -17.22 10.38 1.86
C PHE A 54 -18.18 9.63 0.93
N ALA A 55 -18.07 8.29 0.84
CA ALA A 55 -18.85 7.52 -0.11
C ALA A 55 -20.30 7.34 0.36
N ASP A 56 -21.24 7.62 -0.55
CA ASP A 56 -22.67 7.39 -0.35
C ASP A 56 -22.97 5.92 -0.01
N ASN A 57 -24.08 5.66 0.67
CA ASN A 57 -24.49 4.29 1.02
C ASN A 57 -24.84 3.42 -0.20
N ARG A 58 -25.21 4.03 -1.32
CA ARG A 58 -25.46 3.32 -2.60
C ARG A 58 -24.19 2.75 -3.22
N ILE A 59 -23.04 3.31 -2.88
CA ILE A 59 -21.76 2.94 -3.45
C ILE A 59 -21.29 1.65 -2.79
N LYS A 60 -20.96 0.65 -3.60
CA LYS A 60 -20.30 -0.57 -3.14
C LYS A 60 -18.89 -0.27 -2.69
N LYS A 61 -18.53 -0.70 -1.49
CA LYS A 61 -17.24 -0.43 -0.84
C LYS A 61 -16.47 -1.72 -0.65
N ILE A 62 -15.29 -1.79 -1.21
CA ILE A 62 -14.43 -2.97 -1.11
C ILE A 62 -13.08 -2.55 -0.57
N ALA A 63 -12.59 -3.23 0.46
CA ALA A 63 -11.19 -3.17 0.85
C ALA A 63 -10.47 -4.38 0.27
N TYR A 64 -9.52 -4.14 -0.64
CA TYR A 64 -8.77 -5.21 -1.25
C TYR A 64 -7.32 -5.18 -0.81
N SER A 65 -6.91 -6.23 -0.08
CA SER A 65 -5.54 -6.38 0.40
C SER A 65 -5.04 -5.13 1.16
N ALA A 66 -5.93 -4.46 1.91
CA ALA A 66 -5.58 -3.27 2.68
C ALA A 66 -4.57 -3.63 3.79
N SER A 67 -3.66 -2.70 4.11
CA SER A 67 -2.63 -2.94 5.12
C SER A 67 -2.63 -1.86 6.18
N PHE A 68 -2.36 -2.29 7.43
CA PHE A 68 -2.04 -1.40 8.54
C PHE A 68 -0.54 -1.10 8.61
N GLY A 69 0.31 -1.92 7.95
CA GLY A 69 1.77 -1.78 7.98
C GLY A 69 2.41 -1.96 9.36
N THR A 70 1.66 -2.48 10.32
CA THR A 70 2.07 -2.74 11.70
C THR A 70 1.16 -3.78 12.33
N ASP A 71 1.66 -4.47 13.34
CA ASP A 71 0.94 -5.42 14.19
C ASP A 71 0.40 -4.76 15.48
N LYS A 72 0.63 -3.45 15.65
CA LYS A 72 0.26 -2.69 16.85
C LYS A 72 -0.86 -1.70 16.55
N ASN A 73 -1.76 -1.52 17.51
CA ASN A 73 -2.79 -0.50 17.42
C ASN A 73 -2.16 0.91 17.50
N GLU A 74 -2.22 1.66 16.40
CA GLU A 74 -1.79 3.05 16.30
C GLU A 74 -2.98 4.03 16.26
N TYR A 75 -4.22 3.55 16.38
CA TYR A 75 -5.43 4.37 16.37
C TYR A 75 -5.65 5.06 17.72
N SER A 76 -5.96 6.35 17.69
CA SER A 76 -6.54 7.04 18.83
C SER A 76 -7.94 6.49 19.15
N PHE A 77 -8.47 6.81 20.34
CA PHE A 77 -9.82 6.38 20.72
C PHE A 77 -10.89 6.87 19.74
N TYR A 78 -10.76 8.11 19.27
CA TYR A 78 -11.69 8.70 18.29
C TYR A 78 -11.61 7.99 16.93
N GLU A 79 -10.42 7.80 16.39
CA GLU A 79 -10.21 7.10 15.11
C GLU A 79 -10.73 5.67 15.18
N LYS A 80 -10.42 4.94 16.26
CA LYS A 80 -10.92 3.58 16.49
C LYS A 80 -12.45 3.53 16.42
N TRP A 81 -13.13 4.48 17.08
CA TRP A 81 -14.58 4.54 17.10
C TRP A 81 -15.17 4.92 15.74
N VAL A 82 -14.63 5.94 15.07
CA VAL A 82 -15.13 6.39 13.77
C VAL A 82 -14.89 5.31 12.71
N CYS A 83 -13.65 4.80 12.58
CA CYS A 83 -13.30 3.79 11.60
C CYS A 83 -14.03 2.47 11.86
N GLY A 84 -14.29 2.12 13.13
CA GLY A 84 -15.07 0.95 13.48
C GLY A 84 -16.54 1.01 13.04
N LYS A 85 -17.10 2.22 12.90
CA LYS A 85 -18.43 2.40 12.26
C LYS A 85 -18.34 2.35 10.75
N LEU A 86 -17.29 2.92 10.18
CA LEU A 86 -17.12 3.01 8.74
C LEU A 86 -16.80 1.65 8.11
N ILE A 87 -15.97 0.83 8.76
CA ILE A 87 -15.59 -0.49 8.24
C ILE A 87 -16.80 -1.42 8.06
N LYS A 88 -17.81 -1.28 8.92
CA LYS A 88 -19.08 -2.04 8.81
C LYS A 88 -19.91 -1.71 7.58
N ARG A 89 -19.56 -0.66 6.85
CA ARG A 89 -20.22 -0.25 5.60
C ARG A 89 -19.60 -0.91 4.37
N PHE A 90 -18.53 -1.68 4.56
CA PHE A 90 -17.88 -2.37 3.44
C PHE A 90 -18.62 -3.65 3.09
N ASP A 91 -18.79 -3.88 1.80
CA ASP A 91 -19.42 -5.08 1.24
C ASP A 91 -18.47 -6.27 1.25
N ALA A 92 -17.16 -6.01 1.17
CA ALA A 92 -16.12 -7.02 1.29
C ALA A 92 -14.83 -6.41 1.85
N ILE A 93 -14.15 -7.16 2.70
CA ILE A 93 -12.92 -6.72 3.35
C ILE A 93 -11.86 -7.79 3.22
N SER A 94 -10.75 -7.45 2.60
CA SER A 94 -9.54 -8.25 2.68
C SER A 94 -8.33 -7.42 3.09
N VAL A 95 -7.41 -8.07 3.78
CA VAL A 95 -6.16 -7.50 4.25
C VAL A 95 -4.97 -8.29 3.69
N ARG A 96 -3.81 -7.64 3.60
CA ARG A 96 -2.62 -8.22 3.00
C ARG A 96 -1.87 -9.16 3.95
N GLU A 97 -1.88 -8.87 5.23
CA GLU A 97 -1.18 -9.62 6.27
C GLU A 97 -2.11 -10.21 7.32
N GLU A 98 -1.77 -11.40 7.82
CA GLU A 98 -2.54 -12.09 8.86
C GLU A 98 -2.58 -11.29 10.18
N SER A 99 -1.50 -10.56 10.49
CA SER A 99 -1.44 -9.68 11.65
C SER A 99 -2.51 -8.59 11.64
N ALA A 100 -2.98 -8.17 10.46
CA ALA A 100 -4.08 -7.23 10.32
C ALA A 100 -5.43 -7.83 10.76
N ILE A 101 -5.64 -9.13 10.58
CA ILE A 101 -6.83 -9.83 11.07
C ILE A 101 -6.85 -9.81 12.61
N SER A 102 -5.72 -10.16 13.24
CA SER A 102 -5.57 -10.10 14.70
C SER A 102 -5.73 -8.67 15.21
N LEU A 103 -5.16 -7.68 14.52
CA LEU A 103 -5.31 -6.28 14.87
C LEU A 103 -6.80 -5.84 14.86
N ILE A 104 -7.54 -6.19 13.82
CA ILE A 104 -8.97 -5.87 13.67
C ILE A 104 -9.78 -6.51 14.81
N ARG A 105 -9.59 -7.79 15.04
CA ARG A 105 -10.41 -8.57 16.00
C ARG A 105 -10.01 -8.34 17.45
N GLU A 106 -8.73 -8.44 17.76
CA GLU A 106 -8.24 -8.52 19.14
C GLU A 106 -7.91 -7.15 19.75
N GLN A 107 -7.42 -6.20 18.95
CA GLN A 107 -7.01 -4.90 19.47
C GLN A 107 -8.03 -3.79 19.18
N LEU A 108 -8.55 -3.75 17.94
CA LEU A 108 -9.55 -2.76 17.56
C LEU A 108 -10.97 -3.17 17.94
N HIS A 109 -11.21 -4.48 18.13
CA HIS A 109 -12.53 -5.04 18.43
C HIS A 109 -13.60 -4.65 17.39
N TRP A 110 -13.20 -4.64 16.13
CA TRP A 110 -14.13 -4.40 15.03
C TRP A 110 -14.73 -5.72 14.58
N ASP A 111 -16.02 -5.86 14.79
CA ASP A 111 -16.79 -7.04 14.45
C ASP A 111 -17.19 -6.98 12.96
N VAL A 112 -16.33 -7.51 12.12
CA VAL A 112 -16.48 -7.60 10.67
C VAL A 112 -15.85 -8.87 10.13
N ASP A 113 -16.41 -9.40 9.04
CA ASP A 113 -15.78 -10.48 8.31
C ASP A 113 -14.60 -9.96 7.50
N VAL A 114 -13.44 -10.56 7.73
CA VAL A 114 -12.19 -10.18 7.06
C VAL A 114 -11.40 -11.42 6.69
N ILE A 115 -10.88 -11.43 5.46
CA ILE A 115 -10.02 -12.50 4.94
C ILE A 115 -8.65 -11.93 4.57
N GLN A 116 -7.66 -12.80 4.46
CA GLN A 116 -6.37 -12.44 3.89
C GLN A 116 -6.37 -12.72 2.39
N THR A 117 -5.81 -11.79 1.61
CA THR A 117 -5.57 -11.95 0.18
C THR A 117 -4.17 -11.50 -0.20
N LEU A 118 -3.68 -12.00 -1.33
CA LEU A 118 -2.42 -11.53 -1.89
C LEU A 118 -2.52 -10.07 -2.34
N ASP A 119 -1.39 -9.37 -2.33
CA ASP A 119 -1.28 -8.07 -2.95
C ASP A 119 -1.69 -8.15 -4.43
N PRO A 120 -2.43 -7.19 -5.00
CA PRO A 120 -2.90 -7.24 -6.39
C PRO A 120 -1.78 -7.37 -7.42
N THR A 121 -0.55 -6.99 -7.09
CA THR A 121 0.61 -7.24 -7.96
C THR A 121 0.89 -8.74 -8.17
N MET A 122 0.39 -9.60 -7.29
CA MET A 122 0.55 -11.06 -7.42
C MET A 122 -0.58 -11.73 -8.22
N LEU A 123 -1.58 -10.97 -8.69
CA LEU A 123 -2.71 -11.49 -9.49
C LEU A 123 -2.37 -11.62 -10.97
N LEU A 124 -1.39 -10.86 -11.45
CA LEU A 124 -0.97 -10.90 -12.84
C LEU A 124 -0.07 -12.11 -13.11
N ASP A 125 -0.24 -12.70 -14.28
CA ASP A 125 0.66 -13.75 -14.75
C ASP A 125 2.03 -13.17 -15.10
N ILE A 126 3.08 -14.00 -15.04
CA ILE A 126 4.44 -13.60 -15.37
C ILE A 126 4.57 -13.08 -16.80
N THR A 127 3.69 -13.52 -17.71
CA THR A 127 3.67 -13.04 -19.09
C THR A 127 3.27 -11.58 -19.19
N ASP A 128 2.36 -11.11 -18.31
CA ASP A 128 1.96 -9.71 -18.24
C ASP A 128 3.16 -8.85 -17.84
N TYR A 129 3.90 -9.29 -16.80
CA TYR A 129 5.11 -8.59 -16.37
C TYR A 129 6.22 -8.60 -17.43
N LYS A 130 6.42 -9.73 -18.12
CA LYS A 130 7.41 -9.82 -19.20
C LYS A 130 7.15 -8.82 -20.32
N SER A 131 5.89 -8.55 -20.61
CA SER A 131 5.53 -7.55 -21.63
C SER A 131 5.94 -6.11 -21.27
N LEU A 132 6.07 -5.83 -19.96
CA LEU A 132 6.47 -4.53 -19.42
C LEU A 132 7.98 -4.38 -19.28
N VAL A 133 8.68 -5.50 -19.19
CA VAL A 133 10.15 -5.54 -19.07
C VAL A 133 10.73 -5.68 -20.48
N GLY A 134 11.45 -4.69 -20.94
CA GLY A 134 12.18 -4.78 -22.22
C GLY A 134 13.23 -5.91 -22.20
N GLN A 135 14.19 -5.88 -23.11
CA GLN A 135 15.28 -6.86 -23.11
C GLN A 135 16.02 -6.83 -21.77
N VAL A 136 15.99 -7.96 -21.07
CA VAL A 136 16.73 -8.14 -19.81
C VAL A 136 18.20 -8.38 -20.18
N VAL A 137 19.05 -7.40 -19.88
CA VAL A 137 20.50 -7.57 -19.98
C VAL A 137 20.99 -8.08 -18.64
N ASN A 138 21.55 -9.29 -18.62
CA ASN A 138 22.22 -9.79 -17.43
C ASN A 138 23.57 -9.07 -17.26
N ASN A 139 23.61 -8.17 -16.29
CA ASN A 139 24.79 -7.35 -16.01
C ASN A 139 25.70 -7.94 -14.92
N ASN A 140 25.44 -9.17 -14.47
CA ASN A 140 26.16 -9.79 -13.34
C ASN A 140 26.27 -8.86 -12.12
N LYS A 141 25.14 -8.26 -11.73
CA LYS A 141 25.06 -7.35 -10.59
C LYS A 141 23.99 -7.80 -9.60
N ILE A 142 24.17 -7.45 -8.35
CA ILE A 142 23.18 -7.67 -7.29
C ILE A 142 22.29 -6.43 -7.22
N PHE A 143 20.97 -6.59 -7.38
CA PHE A 143 20.03 -5.50 -7.12
C PHE A 143 19.84 -5.34 -5.60
N VAL A 144 20.17 -4.16 -5.08
CA VAL A 144 20.06 -3.84 -3.66
C VAL A 144 18.95 -2.81 -3.46
N TYR A 145 17.92 -3.19 -2.70
CA TYR A 145 16.83 -2.30 -2.33
C TYR A 145 16.64 -2.30 -0.82
N ILE A 146 17.11 -1.24 -0.16
CA ILE A 146 17.05 -1.07 1.29
C ILE A 146 16.37 0.26 1.58
N LEU A 147 15.18 0.22 2.23
CA LEU A 147 14.41 1.40 2.59
C LEU A 147 14.98 2.12 3.81
N ASP A 148 15.54 1.38 4.75
CA ASP A 148 16.18 1.86 5.97
C ASP A 148 17.60 1.30 6.05
N SER A 149 18.59 2.09 5.72
CA SER A 149 19.98 1.67 5.79
C SER A 149 20.47 1.58 7.23
N SER A 150 21.23 0.53 7.54
CA SER A 150 21.98 0.40 8.79
C SER A 150 23.38 -0.16 8.48
N VAL A 151 24.30 0.05 9.40
CA VAL A 151 25.67 -0.46 9.27
C VAL A 151 25.71 -1.98 9.03
N GLN A 152 24.81 -2.71 9.72
CA GLN A 152 24.72 -4.18 9.56
C GLN A 152 24.22 -4.55 8.15
N LYS A 153 23.22 -3.85 7.60
CA LYS A 153 22.69 -4.12 6.26
C LYS A 153 23.71 -3.80 5.19
N ILE A 154 24.44 -2.69 5.32
CA ILE A 154 25.51 -2.31 4.40
C ILE A 154 26.64 -3.37 4.43
N SER A 155 27.14 -3.72 5.62
CA SER A 155 28.17 -4.74 5.78
C SER A 155 27.74 -6.11 5.23
N PHE A 156 26.45 -6.45 5.33
CA PHE A 156 25.90 -7.67 4.72
C PHE A 156 25.97 -7.63 3.20
N VAL A 157 25.60 -6.51 2.58
CA VAL A 157 25.70 -6.33 1.13
C VAL A 157 27.14 -6.44 0.66
N GLU A 158 28.08 -5.77 1.33
CA GLU A 158 29.52 -5.83 1.01
C GLU A 158 30.09 -7.28 1.09
N LYS A 159 29.61 -8.06 2.05
CA LYS A 159 29.97 -9.48 2.14
C LYS A 159 29.41 -10.28 0.97
N LEU A 160 28.16 -10.04 0.58
CA LEU A 160 27.54 -10.70 -0.56
C LEU A 160 28.27 -10.37 -1.87
N GLU A 161 28.63 -9.10 -2.09
CA GLU A 161 29.42 -8.69 -3.26
C GLU A 161 30.75 -9.46 -3.37
N LYS A 162 31.44 -9.61 -2.24
CA LYS A 162 32.69 -10.36 -2.18
C LYS A 162 32.50 -11.85 -2.45
N VAL A 163 31.50 -12.48 -1.80
CA VAL A 163 31.24 -13.92 -1.93
C VAL A 163 30.78 -14.29 -3.34
N LEU A 164 29.93 -13.45 -3.94
CA LEU A 164 29.36 -13.69 -5.25
C LEU A 164 30.20 -13.12 -6.40
N CYS A 165 31.26 -12.38 -6.09
CA CYS A 165 32.07 -11.63 -7.07
C CYS A 165 31.20 -10.76 -8.00
N MET A 166 30.16 -10.13 -7.45
CA MET A 166 29.18 -9.32 -8.19
C MET A 166 28.99 -7.98 -7.50
N PRO A 167 29.12 -6.84 -8.20
CA PRO A 167 28.87 -5.53 -7.62
C PRO A 167 27.39 -5.30 -7.38
N GLY A 168 27.03 -4.67 -6.26
CA GLY A 168 25.68 -4.20 -5.98
C GLY A 168 25.32 -2.95 -6.79
N PHE A 169 24.05 -2.79 -7.10
CA PHE A 169 23.50 -1.54 -7.59
C PHE A 169 22.14 -1.27 -6.94
N THR A 170 21.84 0.01 -6.75
CA THR A 170 20.56 0.46 -6.22
C THR A 170 19.88 1.41 -7.18
N ILE A 171 18.55 1.49 -7.09
CA ILE A 171 17.75 2.51 -7.79
C ILE A 171 17.27 3.48 -6.72
N THR A 172 17.71 4.71 -6.79
CA THR A 172 17.23 5.80 -5.93
C THR A 172 16.09 6.52 -6.66
N PRO A 173 14.95 6.76 -6.01
CA PRO A 173 13.90 7.59 -6.58
C PRO A 173 14.45 8.97 -6.93
N LYS A 174 14.05 9.53 -8.09
CA LYS A 174 14.42 10.90 -8.49
C LYS A 174 13.99 11.87 -7.38
N GLY A 175 14.93 12.59 -6.80
CA GLY A 175 14.71 13.60 -5.76
C GLY A 175 15.14 13.19 -4.34
N MET A 176 15.59 11.96 -4.14
CA MET A 176 16.33 11.60 -2.93
C MET A 176 17.84 11.67 -3.24
N ASP A 177 18.38 12.86 -3.20
CA ASP A 177 19.84 13.03 -3.20
C ASP A 177 20.41 12.34 -1.95
N ASN A 178 21.46 11.57 -2.13
CA ASN A 178 22.28 10.97 -1.08
C ASN A 178 22.85 12.06 -0.17
N LYS A 179 22.04 12.59 0.75
CA LYS A 179 22.50 13.36 1.91
C LYS A 179 22.37 12.47 3.12
N SER A 180 23.35 11.65 3.30
CA SER A 180 23.94 11.08 4.52
C SER A 180 24.53 9.71 4.22
N ALA A 181 25.76 9.70 3.77
CA ALA A 181 26.67 8.62 4.06
C ALA A 181 27.45 9.03 5.30
#